data_dec18a4576d422c40b7211d6276c8374
#
_entry.id   dec18a4576d422c40b7211d6276c8374
#
_cell.length_a   1.000
_cell.length_b   1.000
_cell.length_c   1.000
_cell.angle_alpha   90.00
_cell.angle_beta   90.00
_cell.angle_gamma   90.00
#
_symmetry.space_group_name_H-M   'P 1'
#
loop_
_entity.id
_entity.type
_entity.pdbx_description
1 polymer ?
#
loop_
_entity_poly.entity_id
_entity_poly.type
_entity_poly.pdbx_seq_one_letter_code
_entity_poly.pdbx_strand_id
1 'polypeptide(L)'
;MEFFLDTADVEVIREFKETGLINGITTNPSLVAKSGKDFKKILKEISKMIKGPISAEVTAIECKGMIAEAKILSKISKNIVIKLPLTEEGLKACKILSSKKIKTNVTLCFSAAQALIAAKCLSLIHI
;
A
#
# COMPACT_ATOMS: atom_id res chain seq x y z
N MET A 1 7.53 17.76 3.70
CA MET A 1 7.73 16.81 2.57
C MET A 1 8.03 15.45 3.16
N GLU A 2 7.44 14.40 2.63
CA GLU A 2 7.67 13.02 3.07
C GLU A 2 8.32 12.21 1.95
N PHE A 3 9.32 11.42 2.30
CA PHE A 3 10.03 10.55 1.36
C PHE A 3 9.61 9.09 1.55
N PHE A 4 9.20 8.47 0.47
CA PHE A 4 8.86 7.05 0.42
C PHE A 4 9.87 6.31 -0.44
N LEU A 5 10.31 5.15 0.03
CA LEU A 5 11.17 4.26 -0.74
C LEU A 5 10.31 3.17 -1.40
N ASP A 6 10.42 3.05 -2.74
CA ASP A 6 9.66 2.07 -3.53
C ASP A 6 10.48 0.78 -3.71
N THR A 7 10.36 -0.12 -2.76
CA THR A 7 11.10 -1.39 -2.74
C THR A 7 10.49 -2.41 -1.78
N ALA A 8 10.74 -3.68 -2.04
CA ALA A 8 10.47 -4.79 -1.12
C ALA A 8 11.76 -5.44 -0.58
N ASP A 9 12.91 -4.89 -0.93
CA ASP A 9 14.22 -5.36 -0.47
C ASP A 9 14.51 -4.85 0.96
N VAL A 10 14.54 -5.78 1.89
CA VAL A 10 14.70 -5.47 3.32
C VAL A 10 16.08 -4.90 3.64
N GLU A 11 17.13 -5.32 2.93
CA GLU A 11 18.49 -4.81 3.16
C GLU A 11 18.61 -3.36 2.68
N VAL A 12 18.04 -3.05 1.50
CA VAL A 12 17.97 -1.68 0.99
C VAL A 12 17.19 -0.78 1.96
N ILE A 13 16.05 -1.26 2.47
CA ILE A 13 15.27 -0.51 3.47
C ILE A 13 16.08 -0.24 4.74
N ARG A 14 16.84 -1.23 5.20
CA ARG A 14 17.68 -1.09 6.39
C ARG A 14 18.76 -0.02 6.22
N GLU A 15 19.45 -0.03 5.08
CA GLU A 15 20.47 0.95 4.73
C GLU A 15 19.88 2.38 4.68
N PHE A 16 18.80 2.58 3.93
CA PHE A 16 18.19 3.91 3.81
C PHE A 16 17.53 4.40 5.10
N LYS A 17 17.04 3.49 5.96
CA LYS A 17 16.50 3.86 7.27
C LYS A 17 17.54 4.58 8.14
N GLU A 18 18.82 4.19 8.06
CA GLU A 18 19.89 4.82 8.84
C GLU A 18 20.09 6.30 8.49
N THR A 19 19.69 6.71 7.31
CA THR A 19 19.73 8.14 6.91
C THR A 19 18.73 9.02 7.69
N GLY A 20 17.71 8.42 8.31
CA GLY A 20 16.62 9.13 8.98
C GLY A 20 15.64 9.86 8.05
N LEU A 21 15.81 9.77 6.73
CA LEU A 21 15.01 10.53 5.74
C LEU A 21 13.74 9.82 5.30
N ILE A 22 13.62 8.50 5.53
CA ILE A 22 12.51 7.70 5.02
C ILE A 22 11.30 7.78 5.95
N ASN A 23 10.19 8.25 5.39
CA ASN A 23 8.92 8.39 6.09
C ASN A 23 8.00 7.19 5.91
N GLY A 24 8.12 6.48 4.79
CA GLY A 24 7.31 5.30 4.49
C GLY A 24 7.88 4.44 3.37
N ILE A 25 7.22 3.33 3.10
CA ILE A 25 7.59 2.37 2.06
C ILE A 25 6.42 2.14 1.13
N THR A 26 6.69 2.06 -0.17
CA THR A 26 5.74 1.53 -1.14
C THR A 26 6.25 0.20 -1.68
N THR A 27 5.37 -0.78 -1.73
CA THR A 27 5.65 -2.08 -2.34
C THR A 27 4.67 -2.38 -3.46
N ASN A 28 4.98 -3.35 -4.29
CA ASN A 28 4.05 -3.90 -5.27
C ASN A 28 4.31 -5.41 -5.48
N PRO A 29 3.34 -6.16 -6.06
CA PRO A 29 3.49 -7.60 -6.25
C PRO A 29 4.73 -8.00 -7.06
N SER A 30 5.12 -7.21 -8.06
CA SER A 30 6.28 -7.49 -8.91
C SER A 30 7.61 -7.38 -8.15
N LEU A 31 7.74 -6.38 -7.27
CA LEU A 31 8.91 -6.23 -6.41
C LEU A 31 9.03 -7.39 -5.42
N VAL A 32 7.89 -7.83 -4.87
CA VAL A 32 7.85 -8.96 -3.95
C VAL A 32 8.20 -10.27 -4.65
N ALA A 33 7.64 -10.51 -5.84
CA ALA A 33 7.95 -11.71 -6.63
C ALA A 33 9.46 -11.84 -6.93
N LYS A 34 10.13 -10.73 -7.23
CA LYS A 34 11.58 -10.71 -7.44
C LYS A 34 12.39 -11.11 -6.19
N SER A 35 11.86 -10.85 -5.00
CA SER A 35 12.55 -11.20 -3.75
C SER A 35 12.51 -12.71 -3.43
N GLY A 36 11.63 -13.49 -4.07
CA GLY A 36 11.43 -14.91 -3.82
C GLY A 36 10.89 -15.25 -2.42
N LYS A 37 10.50 -14.25 -1.65
CA LYS A 37 10.00 -14.40 -0.27
C LYS A 37 8.48 -14.28 -0.21
N ASP A 38 7.90 -14.84 0.86
CA ASP A 38 6.48 -14.68 1.17
C ASP A 38 6.13 -13.23 1.48
N PHE A 39 5.11 -12.69 0.81
CA PHE A 39 4.71 -11.28 0.93
C PHE A 39 4.37 -10.86 2.36
N LYS A 40 3.63 -11.70 3.08
CA LYS A 40 3.25 -11.40 4.47
C LYS A 40 4.45 -11.35 5.40
N LYS A 41 5.45 -12.22 5.18
CA LYS A 41 6.69 -12.22 5.94
C LYS A 41 7.49 -10.95 5.69
N ILE A 42 7.61 -10.52 4.42
CA ILE A 42 8.27 -9.25 4.06
C ILE A 42 7.58 -8.06 4.73
N LEU A 43 6.26 -7.94 4.61
CA LEU A 43 5.51 -6.84 5.24
C LEU A 43 5.68 -6.81 6.76
N LYS A 44 5.69 -7.97 7.40
CA LYS A 44 5.92 -8.09 8.85
C LYS A 44 7.34 -7.66 9.23
N GLU A 45 8.32 -7.98 8.42
CA GLU A 45 9.71 -7.57 8.65
C GLU A 45 9.88 -6.06 8.46
N ILE A 46 9.37 -5.50 7.36
CA ILE A 46 9.40 -4.06 7.10
C ILE A 46 8.67 -3.28 8.21
N SER A 47 7.51 -3.77 8.66
CA SER A 47 6.72 -3.10 9.70
C SER A 47 7.40 -3.01 11.07
N LYS A 48 8.38 -3.86 11.34
CA LYS A 48 9.22 -3.76 12.54
C LYS A 48 10.27 -2.65 12.43
N MET A 49 10.72 -2.36 11.21
CA MET A 49 11.77 -1.38 10.95
C MET A 49 11.22 0.02 10.72
N ILE A 50 10.11 0.14 10.01
CA ILE A 50 9.51 1.40 9.57
C ILE A 50 8.22 1.65 10.34
N LYS A 51 8.14 2.79 11.02
CA LYS A 51 6.95 3.21 11.78
C LYS A 51 5.92 3.94 10.92
N GLY A 52 6.37 4.51 9.81
CA GLY A 52 5.51 5.22 8.85
C GLY A 52 4.66 4.28 7.98
N PRO A 53 3.89 4.84 7.05
CA PRO A 53 3.00 4.06 6.18
C PRO A 53 3.75 3.06 5.31
N ILE A 54 3.22 1.86 5.16
CA ILE A 54 3.73 0.80 4.28
C ILE A 54 2.61 0.39 3.33
N SER A 55 2.74 0.74 2.07
CA SER A 55 1.75 0.39 1.04
C SER A 55 1.91 -1.07 0.61
N ALA A 56 0.84 -1.83 0.78
CA ALA A 56 0.72 -3.23 0.39
C ALA A 56 -0.40 -3.39 -0.65
N GLU A 57 -0.04 -3.76 -1.87
CA GLU A 57 -0.97 -3.86 -2.99
C GLU A 57 -1.71 -5.20 -2.99
N VAL A 58 -3.03 -5.14 -3.22
CA VAL A 58 -3.86 -6.32 -3.46
C VAL A 58 -3.65 -6.85 -4.88
N THR A 59 -3.85 -8.14 -5.08
CA THR A 59 -3.71 -8.80 -6.39
C THR A 59 -5.04 -9.12 -7.04
N ALA A 60 -6.11 -9.21 -6.26
CA ALA A 60 -7.46 -9.42 -6.78
C ALA A 60 -7.88 -8.25 -7.70
N ILE A 61 -8.68 -8.56 -8.71
CA ILE A 61 -9.18 -7.59 -9.69
C ILE A 61 -10.63 -7.16 -9.40
N GLU A 62 -11.37 -7.92 -8.59
CA GLU A 62 -12.75 -7.62 -8.20
C GLU A 62 -12.82 -7.05 -6.78
N CYS A 63 -13.77 -6.17 -6.54
CA CYS A 63 -13.96 -5.47 -5.26
C CYS A 63 -14.03 -6.43 -4.06
N LYS A 64 -14.79 -7.52 -4.17
CA LYS A 64 -14.92 -8.51 -3.08
C LYS A 64 -13.59 -9.16 -2.72
N GLY A 65 -12.82 -9.55 -3.73
CA GLY A 65 -11.49 -10.13 -3.57
C GLY A 65 -10.51 -9.12 -2.94
N MET A 66 -10.49 -7.88 -3.46
CA MET A 66 -9.68 -6.81 -2.91
C MET A 66 -9.96 -6.56 -1.42
N ILE A 67 -11.24 -6.55 -1.02
CA ILE A 67 -11.63 -6.37 0.38
C ILE A 67 -11.18 -7.54 1.25
N ALA A 68 -11.27 -8.77 0.74
CA ALA A 68 -10.83 -9.97 1.47
C ALA A 68 -9.32 -9.93 1.71
N GLU A 69 -8.51 -9.64 0.68
CA GLU A 69 -7.06 -9.47 0.80
C GLU A 69 -6.70 -8.32 1.74
N ALA A 70 -7.37 -7.17 1.60
CA ALA A 70 -7.13 -5.98 2.42
C ALA A 70 -7.33 -6.27 3.92
N LYS A 71 -8.36 -7.03 4.28
CA LYS A 71 -8.60 -7.42 5.67
C LYS A 71 -7.49 -8.30 6.25
N ILE A 72 -6.87 -9.14 5.42
CA ILE A 72 -5.76 -9.98 5.82
C ILE A 72 -4.49 -9.13 5.99
N LEU A 73 -4.18 -8.30 5.00
CA LEU A 73 -2.98 -7.45 4.99
C LEU A 73 -3.02 -6.42 6.12
N SER A 74 -4.15 -5.76 6.34
CA SER A 74 -4.28 -4.73 7.39
C SER A 74 -4.11 -5.26 8.82
N LYS A 75 -4.23 -6.57 9.04
CA LYS A 75 -3.97 -7.21 10.34
C LYS A 75 -2.49 -7.44 10.63
N ILE A 76 -1.62 -7.32 9.64
CA ILE A 76 -0.18 -7.55 9.82
C ILE A 76 0.44 -6.48 10.72
N SER A 77 0.09 -5.21 10.47
CA SER A 77 0.54 -4.09 11.29
C SER A 77 -0.39 -2.87 11.11
N LYS A 78 -0.44 -1.99 12.12
CA LYS A 78 -1.27 -0.78 12.12
C LYS A 78 -0.85 0.26 11.07
N ASN A 79 0.38 0.18 10.58
CA ASN A 79 0.92 1.10 9.58
C ASN A 79 0.81 0.58 8.14
N ILE A 80 0.17 -0.57 7.93
CA ILE A 80 -0.15 -1.05 6.59
C ILE A 80 -1.23 -0.18 5.96
N VAL A 81 -0.98 0.25 4.73
CA VAL A 81 -1.89 1.00 3.86
C VAL A 81 -2.20 0.11 2.66
N ILE A 82 -3.47 -0.10 2.38
CA ILE A 82 -3.89 -0.99 1.29
C ILE A 82 -3.79 -0.25 -0.04
N LYS A 83 -2.95 -0.74 -0.93
CA LYS A 83 -2.76 -0.18 -2.27
C LYS A 83 -3.75 -0.83 -3.23
N LEU A 84 -4.54 0.02 -3.90
CA LEU A 84 -5.64 -0.37 -4.79
C LEU A 84 -5.47 0.26 -6.16
N PRO A 85 -5.73 -0.45 -7.27
CA PRO A 85 -5.70 0.14 -8.60
C PRO A 85 -6.85 1.14 -8.78
N LEU A 86 -6.63 2.19 -9.57
CA LEU A 86 -7.65 3.16 -9.95
C LEU A 86 -8.54 2.58 -11.07
N THR A 87 -9.33 1.60 -10.71
CA THR A 87 -10.37 0.97 -11.53
C THR A 87 -11.72 1.16 -10.85
N GLU A 88 -12.82 0.90 -11.54
CA GLU A 88 -14.15 0.95 -10.93
C GLU A 88 -14.24 0.05 -9.69
N GLU A 89 -13.75 -1.17 -9.77
CA GLU A 89 -13.72 -2.13 -8.66
C GLU A 89 -12.79 -1.68 -7.53
N GLY A 90 -11.63 -1.11 -7.87
CA GLY A 90 -10.69 -0.54 -6.89
C GLY A 90 -11.28 0.65 -6.15
N LEU A 91 -12.02 1.53 -6.82
CA LEU A 91 -12.71 2.66 -6.20
C LEU A 91 -13.85 2.22 -5.27
N LYS A 92 -14.64 1.21 -5.67
CA LYS A 92 -15.64 0.57 -4.80
C LYS A 92 -14.99 -0.01 -3.54
N ALA A 93 -13.90 -0.74 -3.70
CA ALA A 93 -13.14 -1.30 -2.59
C ALA A 93 -12.57 -0.20 -1.68
N CYS A 94 -11.99 0.86 -2.26
CA CYS A 94 -11.46 2.02 -1.54
C CYS A 94 -12.54 2.65 -0.64
N LYS A 95 -13.73 2.90 -1.18
CA LYS A 95 -14.85 3.48 -0.42
C LYS A 95 -15.26 2.60 0.76
N ILE A 96 -15.38 1.29 0.55
CA ILE A 96 -15.76 0.33 1.60
C ILE A 96 -14.67 0.21 2.67
N LEU A 97 -13.40 0.14 2.28
CA LEU A 97 -12.29 0.03 3.21
C LEU A 97 -12.12 1.29 4.05
N SER A 98 -12.26 2.47 3.43
CA SER A 98 -12.20 3.76 4.11
C SER A 98 -13.32 3.90 5.15
N SER A 99 -14.54 3.44 4.85
CA SER A 99 -15.65 3.43 5.83
C SER A 99 -15.36 2.53 7.03
N LYS A 100 -14.49 1.53 6.88
CA LYS A 100 -14.01 0.64 7.95
C LYS A 100 -12.72 1.13 8.62
N LYS A 101 -12.31 2.37 8.35
CA LYS A 101 -11.07 2.98 8.86
C LYS A 101 -9.79 2.23 8.49
N ILE A 102 -9.81 1.47 7.39
CA ILE A 102 -8.63 0.87 6.78
C ILE A 102 -8.04 1.90 5.83
N LYS A 103 -6.79 2.27 6.03
CA LYS A 103 -6.07 3.25 5.20
C LYS A 103 -5.85 2.70 3.80
N THR A 104 -6.06 3.53 2.79
CA THR A 104 -5.93 3.15 1.38
C THR A 104 -4.99 4.09 0.62
N ASN A 105 -4.37 3.55 -0.41
CA ASN A 105 -3.53 4.24 -1.38
C ASN A 105 -4.01 3.84 -2.77
N VAL A 106 -4.53 4.80 -3.55
CA VAL A 106 -4.97 4.54 -4.93
C VAL A 106 -3.80 4.74 -5.88
N THR A 107 -3.44 3.69 -6.61
CA THR A 107 -2.33 3.69 -7.57
C THR A 107 -2.82 3.77 -9.02
N LEU A 108 -1.90 4.06 -9.94
CA LEU A 108 -2.19 4.21 -11.38
C LEU A 108 -3.09 5.42 -11.68
N CYS A 109 -2.85 6.50 -10.98
CA CYS A 109 -3.53 7.78 -11.19
C CYS A 109 -2.70 8.64 -12.16
N PHE A 110 -3.22 8.87 -13.36
CA PHE A 110 -2.50 9.53 -14.45
C PHE A 110 -3.13 10.87 -14.91
N SER A 111 -4.19 11.34 -14.23
CA SER A 111 -4.83 12.61 -14.56
C SER A 111 -5.43 13.28 -13.32
N ALA A 112 -5.63 14.60 -13.41
CA ALA A 112 -6.29 15.37 -12.36
C ALA A 112 -7.74 14.91 -12.11
N ALA A 113 -8.46 14.54 -13.16
CA ALA A 113 -9.82 14.00 -13.03
C ALA A 113 -9.84 12.67 -12.26
N GLN A 114 -8.90 11.78 -12.55
CA GLN A 114 -8.72 10.52 -11.81
C GLN A 114 -8.38 10.78 -10.34
N ALA A 115 -7.49 11.73 -10.05
CA ALA A 115 -7.13 12.11 -8.70
C ALA A 115 -8.34 12.64 -7.91
N LEU A 116 -9.20 13.44 -8.53
CA LEU A 116 -10.42 13.95 -7.92
C LEU A 116 -11.38 12.81 -7.53
N ILE A 117 -11.58 11.84 -8.43
CA ILE A 117 -12.42 10.67 -8.15
C ILE A 117 -11.85 9.84 -6.99
N ALA A 118 -10.54 9.59 -6.99
CA ALA A 118 -9.86 8.88 -5.92
C ALA A 118 -10.00 9.60 -4.57
N ALA A 119 -9.85 10.92 -4.55
CA ALA A 119 -10.03 11.75 -3.35
C ALA A 119 -11.47 11.63 -2.80
N LYS A 120 -12.48 11.62 -3.67
CA LYS A 120 -13.88 11.42 -3.26
C LYS A 120 -14.14 10.04 -2.66
N CYS A 121 -13.33 9.04 -2.96
CA CYS A 121 -13.38 7.72 -2.33
C CYS A 121 -12.62 7.68 -0.99
N LEU A 122 -12.11 8.82 -0.50
CA LEU A 122 -11.38 8.95 0.76
C LEU A 122 -10.05 8.16 0.76
N SER A 123 -9.37 8.11 -0.38
CA SER A 123 -8.02 7.57 -0.45
C SER A 123 -7.05 8.45 0.34
N LEU A 124 -6.13 7.82 1.05
CA LEU A 124 -5.10 8.52 1.83
C LEU A 124 -3.98 9.06 0.95
N ILE A 125 -3.59 8.31 -0.06
CA ILE A 125 -2.49 8.62 -0.99
C ILE A 125 -2.96 8.33 -2.42
N HIS A 126 -2.58 9.20 -3.35
CA HIS A 126 -2.89 9.06 -4.78
C HIS A 126 -1.57 8.98 -5.56
N ILE A 127 -1.34 7.85 -6.16
CA ILE A 127 -0.14 7.61 -6.97
C ILE A 127 -0.53 7.32 -8.40
#